data_5dc558f53ab24af4dbca30ce3342574c
#
_entry.id   5dc558f53ab24af4dbca30ce3342574c
#
_cell.length_a   1.000
_cell.length_b   1.000
_cell.length_c   1.000
_cell.angle_alpha   90.00
_cell.angle_beta   90.00
_cell.angle_gamma   90.00
#
_symmetry.space_group_name_H-M   'P 1'
#
loop_
_entity.id
_entity.type
_entity.pdbx_description
1 polymer ?
#
loop_
_entity_poly.entity_id
_entity_poly.type
_entity_poly.pdbx_seq_one_letter_code
_entity_poly.pdbx_strand_id
1 'polypeptide(L)'
;LTFEKLTRLATGKYIAYCDQDDVWLPEKLSVLEEKIEQTSAKLVCSDMYVIDGQGKQTADSITKVRRHHVFQSGEHLSEGLLFRNFVTGCTMMMPTDLAKQAIPFCPYMVHDHYLALYASLHGAIRSIMRPLIRYRIHGGNQTGVLAGVVDKKSYYHIRIEDPINKMCWLQDNLVLPMTTRTQIAHGLEWLHARAENFCGGHRRTRTIWKYRNLGPLTSIFEIIAFMFPEKIFMMIINIKRKL
;
A
#
# COMPACT_ATOMS: atom_id res chain seq x y z
N LEU A 1 10.94 -7.60 7.17
CA LEU A 1 11.09 -8.02 8.58
C LEU A 1 12.00 -7.11 9.42
N THR A 2 12.82 -6.24 8.77
CA THR A 2 13.66 -5.28 9.49
C THR A 2 12.83 -4.30 10.31
N PHE A 3 11.80 -3.72 9.73
CA PHE A 3 10.91 -2.78 10.43
C PHE A 3 10.15 -3.43 11.58
N GLU A 4 9.73 -4.69 11.47
CA GLU A 4 9.11 -5.41 12.61
C GLU A 4 10.10 -5.57 13.78
N LYS A 5 11.35 -5.94 13.48
CA LYS A 5 12.39 -6.03 14.53
C LYS A 5 12.64 -4.69 15.20
N LEU A 6 12.71 -3.61 14.43
CA LEU A 6 12.86 -2.25 14.97
C LEU A 6 11.64 -1.84 15.81
N THR A 7 10.43 -2.20 15.39
CA THR A 7 9.20 -1.96 16.15
C THR A 7 9.23 -2.66 17.52
N ARG A 8 9.72 -3.92 17.58
CA ARG A 8 9.87 -4.65 18.85
C ARG A 8 10.82 -3.93 19.82
N LEU A 9 11.88 -3.30 19.32
CA LEU A 9 12.92 -2.63 20.10
C LEU A 9 12.55 -1.19 20.50
N ALA A 10 11.56 -0.59 19.85
CA ALA A 10 11.17 0.79 20.15
C ALA A 10 10.63 0.93 21.59
N THR A 11 11.04 1.98 22.30
CA THR A 11 10.65 2.25 23.70
C THR A 11 9.95 3.61 23.89
N GLY A 12 9.98 4.48 22.88
CA GLY A 12 9.32 5.78 22.94
C GLY A 12 7.79 5.67 22.93
N LYS A 13 7.10 6.73 23.33
CA LYS A 13 5.63 6.84 23.29
C LYS A 13 5.07 6.65 21.88
N TYR A 14 5.74 7.23 20.89
CA TYR A 14 5.42 7.12 19.48
C TYR A 14 6.57 6.51 18.71
N ILE A 15 6.25 5.85 17.60
CA ILE A 15 7.20 5.35 16.61
C ILE A 15 7.00 6.06 15.28
N ALA A 16 8.10 6.55 14.69
CA ALA A 16 8.17 7.07 13.34
C ALA A 16 9.23 6.26 12.57
N TYR A 17 8.89 5.83 11.37
CA TYR A 17 9.78 5.04 10.54
C TYR A 17 10.63 5.95 9.65
N CYS A 18 11.86 5.55 9.41
CA CYS A 18 12.83 6.31 8.62
C CYS A 18 13.48 5.41 7.58
N ASP A 19 13.46 5.83 6.34
CA ASP A 19 14.29 5.27 5.29
C ASP A 19 15.65 6.00 5.27
N GLN A 20 16.71 5.30 4.87
CA GLN A 20 18.09 5.80 4.99
C GLN A 20 18.46 6.89 3.99
N ASP A 21 17.64 7.10 2.97
CA ASP A 21 17.90 8.00 1.84
C ASP A 21 17.03 9.27 1.85
N ASP A 22 16.11 9.37 2.81
CA ASP A 22 15.22 10.52 2.96
C ASP A 22 15.77 11.57 3.94
N VAL A 23 15.28 12.81 3.81
CA VAL A 23 15.67 13.92 4.70
C VAL A 23 14.45 14.47 5.43
N TRP A 24 14.41 14.30 6.75
CA TRP A 24 13.35 14.83 7.59
C TRP A 24 13.47 16.34 7.77
N LEU A 25 12.34 17.06 7.73
CA LEU A 25 12.34 18.46 8.15
C LEU A 25 12.42 18.56 9.68
N PRO A 26 13.02 19.62 10.24
CA PRO A 26 13.25 19.73 11.67
C PRO A 26 11.97 19.61 12.52
N GLU A 27 10.86 20.13 12.02
CA GLU A 27 9.56 20.15 12.71
C GLU A 27 8.73 18.86 12.53
N LYS A 28 9.19 17.87 11.77
CA LYS A 28 8.38 16.70 11.42
C LYS A 28 7.81 15.99 12.63
N LEU A 29 8.64 15.65 13.60
CA LEU A 29 8.21 14.86 14.77
C LEU A 29 7.22 15.65 15.63
N SER A 30 7.50 16.91 15.92
CA SER A 30 6.61 17.77 16.73
C SER A 30 5.24 17.97 16.08
N VAL A 31 5.19 18.20 14.77
CA VAL A 31 3.92 18.37 14.03
C VAL A 31 3.10 17.10 14.00
N LEU A 32 3.74 15.92 13.80
CA LEU A 32 3.04 14.63 13.80
C LEU A 32 2.53 14.28 15.21
N GLU A 33 3.34 14.49 16.25
CA GLU A 33 2.97 14.28 17.64
C GLU A 33 1.80 15.17 18.05
N GLU A 34 1.89 16.47 17.82
CA GLU A 34 0.82 17.41 18.08
C GLU A 34 -0.50 16.98 17.44
N LYS A 35 -0.44 16.52 16.19
CA LYS A 35 -1.64 16.04 15.48
C LYS A 35 -2.23 14.79 16.10
N ILE A 36 -1.41 13.85 16.59
CA ILE A 36 -1.88 12.66 17.32
C ILE A 36 -2.57 13.09 18.62
N GLU A 37 -1.94 13.95 19.42
CA GLU A 37 -2.48 14.40 20.70
C GLU A 37 -3.82 15.15 20.54
N GLN A 38 -3.90 16.06 19.55
CA GLN A 38 -5.12 16.83 19.30
C GLN A 38 -6.29 15.98 18.80
N THR A 39 -6.03 14.88 18.09
CA THR A 39 -7.08 14.11 17.42
C THR A 39 -7.27 12.70 17.94
N SER A 40 -6.43 12.26 18.88
CA SER A 40 -6.37 10.87 19.36
C SER A 40 -6.25 9.83 18.22
N ALA A 41 -5.67 10.25 17.09
CA ALA A 41 -5.49 9.41 15.92
C ALA A 41 -4.59 8.21 16.22
N LYS A 42 -4.86 7.08 15.57
CA LYS A 42 -4.08 5.84 15.68
C LYS A 42 -2.88 5.83 14.74
N LEU A 43 -2.91 6.67 13.73
CA LEU A 43 -1.80 6.93 12.82
C LEU A 43 -1.95 8.33 12.23
N VAL A 44 -0.85 9.05 12.12
CA VAL A 44 -0.76 10.31 11.38
C VAL A 44 0.30 10.17 10.31
N CYS A 45 0.03 10.67 9.11
CA CYS A 45 1.02 10.75 8.03
C CYS A 45 1.00 12.15 7.40
N SER A 46 2.10 12.52 6.77
CA SER A 46 2.24 13.81 6.09
C SER A 46 2.42 13.66 4.59
N ASP A 47 2.27 14.75 3.86
CA ASP A 47 2.79 14.88 2.51
C ASP A 47 4.33 14.94 2.52
N MET A 48 4.94 14.94 1.34
CA MET A 48 6.39 14.96 1.16
C MET A 48 6.78 15.82 -0.05
N TYR A 49 7.88 16.56 0.06
CA TYR A 49 8.62 17.06 -1.09
C TYR A 49 9.28 15.87 -1.80
N VAL A 50 9.37 15.92 -3.12
CA VAL A 50 10.10 14.90 -3.90
C VAL A 50 11.44 15.46 -4.31
N ILE A 51 12.51 14.70 -4.06
CA ILE A 51 13.88 15.03 -4.48
C ILE A 51 14.46 13.93 -5.37
N ASP A 52 15.38 14.29 -6.24
CA ASP A 52 16.16 13.35 -7.06
C ASP A 52 17.33 12.73 -6.29
N GLY A 53 18.14 11.89 -6.98
CA GLY A 53 19.32 11.25 -6.41
C GLY A 53 20.38 12.24 -5.91
N GLN A 54 20.42 13.46 -6.43
CA GLN A 54 21.34 14.54 -6.04
C GLN A 54 20.79 15.44 -4.93
N GLY A 55 19.54 15.22 -4.50
CA GLY A 55 18.87 16.01 -3.46
C GLY A 55 18.16 17.26 -3.96
N LYS A 56 18.10 17.46 -5.28
CA LYS A 56 17.38 18.58 -5.88
C LYS A 56 15.87 18.30 -5.84
N GLN A 57 15.09 19.27 -5.36
CA GLN A 57 13.63 19.14 -5.31
C GLN A 57 13.04 19.15 -6.72
N THR A 58 12.22 18.13 -7.01
CA THR A 58 11.55 17.93 -8.30
C THR A 58 10.04 18.13 -8.23
N ALA A 59 9.44 18.04 -7.02
CA ALA A 59 8.05 18.35 -6.79
C ALA A 59 7.77 18.78 -5.34
N ASP A 60 6.72 19.60 -5.15
CA ASP A 60 6.29 20.15 -3.86
C ASP A 60 5.38 19.18 -3.09
N SER A 61 4.90 18.13 -3.73
CA SER A 61 3.99 17.14 -3.18
C SER A 61 4.13 15.83 -3.96
N ILE A 62 3.97 14.70 -3.27
CA ILE A 62 3.93 13.38 -3.90
C ILE A 62 2.76 13.25 -4.90
N THR A 63 1.68 13.98 -4.69
CA THR A 63 0.51 13.98 -5.58
C THR A 63 0.80 14.57 -6.96
N LYS A 64 1.85 15.37 -7.10
CA LYS A 64 2.34 15.89 -8.39
C LYS A 64 3.04 14.80 -9.21
N VAL A 65 3.64 13.81 -8.55
CA VAL A 65 4.38 12.70 -9.17
C VAL A 65 3.49 11.47 -9.30
N ARG A 66 2.78 11.11 -8.22
CA ARG A 66 1.84 9.98 -8.18
C ARG A 66 0.41 10.50 -8.31
N ARG A 67 -0.07 10.75 -9.52
CA ARG A 67 -1.39 11.37 -9.81
C ARG A 67 -2.59 10.66 -9.20
N HIS A 68 -2.46 9.37 -8.88
CA HIS A 68 -3.53 8.58 -8.24
C HIS A 68 -3.37 8.46 -6.71
N HIS A 69 -2.37 9.13 -6.15
CA HIS A 69 -2.20 9.19 -4.70
C HIS A 69 -3.20 10.19 -4.10
N VAL A 70 -4.06 9.69 -3.23
CA VAL A 70 -5.09 10.50 -2.56
C VAL A 70 -4.95 10.28 -1.07
N PHE A 71 -4.55 11.31 -0.35
CA PHE A 71 -4.53 11.28 1.11
C PHE A 71 -5.95 11.13 1.67
N GLN A 72 -6.11 10.31 2.69
CA GLN A 72 -7.37 10.08 3.37
C GLN A 72 -7.25 10.39 4.85
N SER A 73 -8.33 10.87 5.46
CA SER A 73 -8.44 11.12 6.90
C SER A 73 -9.81 10.68 7.37
N GLY A 74 -9.87 9.97 8.49
CA GLY A 74 -11.14 9.52 9.05
C GLY A 74 -10.99 8.22 9.82
N GLU A 75 -12.13 7.68 10.21
CA GLU A 75 -12.32 6.33 10.73
C GLU A 75 -12.76 5.40 9.60
N HIS A 76 -12.76 4.10 9.87
CA HIS A 76 -13.27 3.07 8.96
C HIS A 76 -12.62 3.04 7.57
N LEU A 77 -11.31 3.34 7.50
CA LEU A 77 -10.55 3.32 6.25
C LEU A 77 -10.05 1.92 5.84
N SER A 78 -10.30 0.91 6.66
CA SER A 78 -9.79 -0.46 6.47
C SER A 78 -10.22 -1.07 5.13
N GLU A 79 -11.46 -0.83 4.69
CA GLU A 79 -11.95 -1.39 3.42
C GLU A 79 -11.16 -0.88 2.21
N GLY A 80 -10.84 0.41 2.17
CA GLY A 80 -9.99 1.00 1.13
C GLY A 80 -8.54 0.52 1.21
N LEU A 81 -8.02 0.42 2.43
CA LEU A 81 -6.67 -0.03 2.71
C LEU A 81 -6.43 -1.53 2.42
N LEU A 82 -7.48 -2.34 2.24
CA LEU A 82 -7.31 -3.71 1.70
C LEU A 82 -6.69 -3.71 0.30
N PHE A 83 -6.96 -2.70 -0.51
CA PHE A 83 -6.59 -2.68 -1.93
C PHE A 83 -5.56 -1.61 -2.29
N ARG A 84 -5.53 -0.49 -1.58
CA ARG A 84 -4.70 0.68 -1.91
C ARG A 84 -4.10 1.29 -0.65
N ASN A 85 -2.79 1.51 -0.67
CA ASN A 85 -2.09 2.25 0.36
C ASN A 85 -2.00 3.75 -0.02
N PHE A 86 -2.21 4.62 0.95
CA PHE A 86 -1.98 6.05 0.85
C PHE A 86 -0.95 6.56 1.88
N VAL A 87 -0.47 5.67 2.74
CA VAL A 87 0.55 5.99 3.75
C VAL A 87 1.91 5.54 3.25
N THR A 88 2.92 6.39 3.38
CA THR A 88 4.32 6.02 3.12
C THR A 88 5.07 5.94 4.44
N GLY A 89 5.82 4.88 4.67
CA GLY A 89 6.47 4.56 5.94
C GLY A 89 7.26 5.72 6.53
N CYS A 90 8.08 6.36 5.72
CA CYS A 90 8.89 7.50 6.13
C CYS A 90 8.09 8.77 6.47
N THR A 91 6.79 8.83 6.21
CA THR A 91 5.94 9.99 6.52
C THR A 91 5.07 9.82 7.75
N MET A 92 5.01 8.61 8.32
CA MET A 92 4.04 8.30 9.36
C MET A 92 4.62 8.29 10.77
N MET A 93 3.71 8.51 11.74
CA MET A 93 3.90 8.30 13.17
C MET A 93 2.66 7.65 13.76
N MET A 94 2.85 6.76 14.75
CA MET A 94 1.77 6.10 15.47
C MET A 94 2.18 5.76 16.91
N PRO A 95 1.23 5.47 17.83
CA PRO A 95 1.57 4.99 19.17
C PRO A 95 2.39 3.69 19.10
N THR A 96 3.49 3.64 19.82
CA THR A 96 4.41 2.49 19.82
C THR A 96 3.72 1.20 20.29
N ASP A 97 2.87 1.29 21.30
CA ASP A 97 2.15 0.12 21.81
C ASP A 97 1.20 -0.47 20.75
N LEU A 98 0.53 0.39 19.96
CA LEU A 98 -0.32 -0.06 18.87
C LEU A 98 0.51 -0.73 17.76
N ALA A 99 1.68 -0.17 17.41
CA ALA A 99 2.58 -0.77 16.43
C ALA A 99 3.11 -2.14 16.91
N LYS A 100 3.38 -2.30 18.20
CA LYS A 100 3.79 -3.58 18.79
C LYS A 100 2.66 -4.62 18.82
N GLN A 101 1.42 -4.19 19.08
CA GLN A 101 0.25 -5.08 18.99
C GLN A 101 0.00 -5.61 17.59
N ALA A 102 0.43 -4.88 16.56
CA ALA A 102 0.34 -5.31 15.17
C ALA A 102 1.31 -6.45 14.80
N ILE A 103 2.20 -6.87 15.68
CA ILE A 103 3.17 -7.94 15.41
C ILE A 103 2.51 -9.33 15.63
N PRO A 104 2.70 -10.30 14.71
CA PRO A 104 3.58 -10.28 13.53
C PRO A 104 3.01 -9.46 12.38
N PHE A 105 3.89 -8.79 11.61
CA PHE A 105 3.47 -8.08 10.40
C PHE A 105 3.11 -9.05 9.28
N CYS A 106 2.09 -8.70 8.50
CA CYS A 106 1.68 -9.49 7.35
C CYS A 106 2.85 -9.66 6.35
N PRO A 107 3.27 -10.89 6.04
CA PRO A 107 4.42 -11.14 5.15
C PRO A 107 4.16 -10.77 3.69
N TYR A 108 2.88 -10.58 3.32
CA TYR A 108 2.43 -10.25 1.96
C TYR A 108 2.13 -8.75 1.79
N MET A 109 2.52 -7.92 2.77
CA MET A 109 2.35 -6.47 2.75
C MET A 109 3.63 -5.75 3.11
N VAL A 110 3.87 -4.59 2.52
CA VAL A 110 4.87 -3.66 3.04
C VAL A 110 4.42 -3.13 4.40
N HIS A 111 5.37 -2.88 5.29
CA HIS A 111 5.10 -2.55 6.69
C HIS A 111 4.17 -1.35 6.88
N ASP A 112 4.34 -0.30 6.08
CA ASP A 112 3.53 0.92 6.14
C ASP A 112 2.06 0.68 5.76
N HIS A 113 1.83 -0.10 4.73
CA HIS A 113 0.48 -0.49 4.30
C HIS A 113 -0.20 -1.35 5.37
N TYR A 114 0.51 -2.32 5.94
CA TYR A 114 -0.02 -3.18 6.99
C TYR A 114 -0.34 -2.39 8.27
N LEU A 115 0.59 -1.53 8.71
CA LEU A 115 0.38 -0.70 9.90
C LEU A 115 -0.73 0.33 9.71
N ALA A 116 -0.88 0.90 8.51
CA ALA A 116 -2.02 1.77 8.20
C ALA A 116 -3.35 1.01 8.27
N LEU A 117 -3.41 -0.20 7.69
CA LEU A 117 -4.59 -1.06 7.81
C LEU A 117 -4.89 -1.39 9.28
N TYR A 118 -3.87 -1.83 10.04
CA TYR A 118 -4.02 -2.16 11.44
C TYR A 118 -4.49 -0.96 12.27
N ALA A 119 -3.89 0.21 12.08
CA ALA A 119 -4.30 1.43 12.76
C ALA A 119 -5.76 1.81 12.46
N SER A 120 -6.20 1.64 11.20
CA SER A 120 -7.58 1.94 10.78
C SER A 120 -8.64 1.02 11.40
N LEU A 121 -8.24 -0.18 11.86
CA LEU A 121 -9.11 -1.08 12.61
C LEU A 121 -9.29 -0.65 14.07
N HIS A 122 -8.40 0.21 14.59
CA HIS A 122 -8.38 0.66 15.99
C HIS A 122 -8.80 2.13 16.16
N GLY A 123 -9.05 2.86 15.07
CA GLY A 123 -9.54 4.24 15.10
C GLY A 123 -9.08 5.06 13.90
N ALA A 124 -9.08 6.37 14.07
CA ALA A 124 -8.85 7.30 12.98
C ALA A 124 -7.40 7.33 12.49
N ILE A 125 -7.24 7.49 11.17
CA ILE A 125 -5.99 7.98 10.55
C ILE A 125 -6.18 9.46 10.21
N ARG A 126 -5.12 10.25 10.33
CA ARG A 126 -5.10 11.66 9.92
C ARG A 126 -3.95 11.92 8.95
N SER A 127 -4.25 12.57 7.83
CA SER A 127 -3.26 13.03 6.87
C SER A 127 -3.06 14.55 7.02
N ILE A 128 -1.81 14.98 7.03
CA ILE A 128 -1.37 16.38 7.03
C ILE A 128 -0.92 16.71 5.61
N MET A 129 -1.60 17.65 4.96
CA MET A 129 -1.30 18.05 3.57
C MET A 129 -0.06 18.95 3.45
N ARG A 130 0.70 19.07 4.53
CA ARG A 130 1.98 19.78 4.57
C ARG A 130 3.12 18.78 4.43
N PRO A 131 4.07 18.98 3.50
CA PRO A 131 5.28 18.18 3.42
C PRO A 131 6.14 18.36 4.67
N LEU A 132 6.52 17.24 5.28
CA LEU A 132 7.39 17.20 6.46
C LEU A 132 8.68 16.39 6.24
N ILE A 133 8.91 15.97 4.99
CA ILE A 133 10.05 15.15 4.60
C ILE A 133 10.41 15.45 3.14
N ARG A 134 11.66 15.29 2.78
CA ARG A 134 12.14 15.26 1.40
C ARG A 134 12.36 13.79 1.01
N TYR A 135 11.42 13.25 0.24
CA TYR A 135 11.41 11.87 -0.21
C TYR A 135 12.24 11.72 -1.46
N ARG A 136 13.19 10.80 -1.43
CA ARG A 136 14.12 10.58 -2.55
C ARG A 136 13.57 9.57 -3.54
N ILE A 137 13.48 9.95 -4.82
CA ILE A 137 13.15 9.04 -5.91
C ILE A 137 14.40 8.82 -6.77
N HIS A 138 14.81 7.56 -6.87
CA HIS A 138 15.91 7.11 -7.71
C HIS A 138 15.61 5.71 -8.27
N GLY A 139 16.40 5.25 -9.26
CA GLY A 139 16.17 3.96 -9.93
C GLY A 139 16.24 2.71 -9.04
N GLY A 140 16.71 2.85 -7.80
CA GLY A 140 16.79 1.78 -6.79
C GLY A 140 15.62 1.71 -5.82
N ASN A 141 14.58 2.57 -5.94
CA ASN A 141 13.42 2.50 -5.07
C ASN A 141 12.70 1.16 -5.23
N GLN A 142 12.42 0.49 -4.11
CA GLN A 142 11.76 -0.82 -4.10
C GLN A 142 10.26 -0.75 -4.44
N THR A 143 9.65 0.42 -4.31
CA THR A 143 8.23 0.65 -4.56
C THR A 143 8.03 1.33 -5.92
N GLY A 144 7.65 0.56 -6.93
CA GLY A 144 7.31 1.05 -8.27
C GLY A 144 6.07 0.37 -8.84
N VAL A 145 5.47 0.98 -9.86
CA VAL A 145 4.36 0.36 -10.60
C VAL A 145 4.86 -0.92 -11.25
N LEU A 146 4.30 -2.07 -10.87
CA LEU A 146 4.69 -3.41 -11.35
C LEU A 146 6.17 -3.76 -11.05
N ALA A 147 6.73 -3.27 -9.93
CA ALA A 147 8.05 -3.68 -9.48
C ALA A 147 8.13 -5.22 -9.38
N GLY A 148 9.24 -5.81 -9.78
CA GLY A 148 9.46 -7.26 -9.74
C GLY A 148 8.78 -8.08 -10.85
N VAL A 149 7.89 -7.51 -11.67
CA VAL A 149 7.24 -8.22 -12.79
C VAL A 149 8.20 -8.32 -13.96
N VAL A 150 8.74 -9.48 -14.26
CA VAL A 150 9.68 -9.71 -15.37
C VAL A 150 9.09 -10.61 -16.47
N ASP A 151 8.03 -11.35 -16.15
CA ASP A 151 7.31 -12.28 -17.02
C ASP A 151 5.87 -12.48 -16.56
N LYS A 152 5.08 -13.29 -17.25
CA LYS A 152 3.72 -13.64 -16.84
C LYS A 152 3.66 -14.36 -15.50
N LYS A 153 4.65 -15.21 -15.19
CA LYS A 153 4.69 -15.98 -13.95
C LYS A 153 4.90 -15.06 -12.75
N SER A 154 5.85 -14.13 -12.81
CA SER A 154 6.06 -13.12 -11.78
C SER A 154 4.88 -12.15 -11.65
N TYR A 155 4.21 -11.82 -12.77
CA TYR A 155 2.95 -11.07 -12.73
C TYR A 155 1.88 -11.83 -11.93
N TYR A 156 1.67 -13.11 -12.22
CA TYR A 156 0.70 -13.95 -11.50
C TYR A 156 1.00 -13.98 -10.00
N HIS A 157 2.26 -14.26 -9.65
CA HIS A 157 2.70 -14.34 -8.26
C HIS A 157 2.44 -13.00 -7.53
N ILE A 158 2.94 -11.88 -8.06
CA ILE A 158 2.89 -10.57 -7.39
C ILE A 158 1.49 -9.96 -7.41
N ARG A 159 0.70 -10.18 -8.48
CA ARG A 159 -0.58 -9.46 -8.70
C ARG A 159 -1.82 -10.28 -8.43
N ILE A 160 -1.69 -11.58 -8.22
CA ILE A 160 -2.83 -12.50 -7.97
C ILE A 160 -2.58 -13.34 -6.72
N GLU A 161 -1.48 -14.11 -6.68
CA GLU A 161 -1.21 -15.05 -5.61
C GLU A 161 -0.88 -14.34 -4.28
N ASP A 162 0.06 -13.41 -4.25
CA ASP A 162 0.37 -12.62 -3.05
C ASP A 162 -0.84 -11.86 -2.49
N PRO A 163 -1.68 -11.19 -3.31
CA PRO A 163 -2.94 -10.62 -2.84
C PRO A 163 -3.93 -11.63 -2.26
N ILE A 164 -4.03 -12.86 -2.79
CA ILE A 164 -4.84 -13.94 -2.21
C ILE A 164 -4.30 -14.30 -0.82
N ASN A 165 -3.00 -14.61 -0.75
CA ASN A 165 -2.33 -14.96 0.49
C ASN A 165 -2.45 -13.85 1.55
N LYS A 166 -2.34 -12.59 1.12
CA LYS A 166 -2.59 -11.42 1.97
C LYS A 166 -3.99 -11.45 2.57
N MET A 167 -5.03 -11.62 1.74
CA MET A 167 -6.42 -11.61 2.21
C MET A 167 -6.69 -12.76 3.19
N CYS A 168 -6.20 -13.97 2.90
CA CYS A 168 -6.31 -15.12 3.80
C CYS A 168 -5.58 -14.83 5.12
N TRP A 169 -4.34 -14.36 5.06
CA TRP A 169 -3.57 -14.04 6.25
C TRP A 169 -4.27 -13.01 7.15
N LEU A 170 -4.84 -11.96 6.57
CA LEU A 170 -5.58 -10.94 7.32
C LEU A 170 -6.82 -11.51 8.01
N GLN A 171 -7.55 -12.43 7.37
CA GLN A 171 -8.71 -13.10 7.98
C GLN A 171 -8.32 -13.99 9.15
N ASP A 172 -7.18 -14.67 9.05
CA ASP A 172 -6.73 -15.65 10.04
C ASP A 172 -6.06 -14.99 11.27
N ASN A 173 -5.49 -13.79 11.09
CA ASN A 173 -4.66 -13.16 12.11
C ASN A 173 -5.24 -11.89 12.74
N LEU A 174 -6.30 -11.30 12.15
CA LEU A 174 -6.87 -10.05 12.64
C LEU A 174 -8.35 -10.18 13.01
N VAL A 175 -8.74 -9.45 14.06
CA VAL A 175 -10.15 -9.23 14.38
C VAL A 175 -10.69 -8.15 13.44
N LEU A 176 -11.49 -8.55 12.46
CA LEU A 176 -11.98 -7.68 11.41
C LEU A 176 -13.47 -7.36 11.58
N PRO A 177 -13.90 -6.10 11.38
CA PRO A 177 -15.29 -5.73 11.27
C PRO A 177 -16.00 -6.50 10.14
N MET A 178 -17.31 -6.67 10.26
CA MET A 178 -18.11 -7.40 9.26
C MET A 178 -17.99 -6.78 7.85
N THR A 179 -17.97 -5.46 7.75
CA THR A 179 -17.78 -4.74 6.48
C THR A 179 -16.46 -5.09 5.82
N THR A 180 -15.36 -5.07 6.58
CA THR A 180 -14.02 -5.43 6.11
C THR A 180 -13.96 -6.91 5.70
N ARG A 181 -14.59 -7.83 6.47
CA ARG A 181 -14.70 -9.25 6.10
C ARG A 181 -15.45 -9.44 4.78
N THR A 182 -16.55 -8.72 4.60
CA THR A 182 -17.32 -8.75 3.35
C THR A 182 -16.46 -8.26 2.17
N GLN A 183 -15.70 -7.19 2.35
CA GLN A 183 -14.78 -6.70 1.31
C GLN A 183 -13.65 -7.68 0.99
N ILE A 184 -13.13 -8.39 1.99
CA ILE A 184 -12.16 -9.47 1.75
C ILE A 184 -12.81 -10.60 0.95
N ALA A 185 -14.02 -11.03 1.28
CA ALA A 185 -14.73 -12.07 0.52
C ALA A 185 -14.91 -11.67 -0.95
N HIS A 186 -15.36 -10.44 -1.21
CA HIS A 186 -15.45 -9.91 -2.58
C HIS A 186 -14.08 -9.84 -3.27
N GLY A 187 -13.05 -9.43 -2.53
CA GLY A 187 -11.67 -9.41 -3.02
C GLY A 187 -11.16 -10.79 -3.41
N LEU A 188 -11.41 -11.80 -2.58
CA LEU A 188 -11.04 -13.20 -2.86
C LEU A 188 -11.81 -13.76 -4.07
N GLU A 189 -13.13 -13.51 -4.19
CA GLU A 189 -13.88 -13.91 -5.39
C GLU A 189 -13.26 -13.29 -6.66
N TRP A 190 -12.91 -12.01 -6.61
CA TRP A 190 -12.30 -11.31 -7.74
C TRP A 190 -10.91 -11.88 -8.05
N LEU A 191 -10.07 -12.11 -7.05
CA LEU A 191 -8.71 -12.64 -7.20
C LEU A 191 -8.71 -14.09 -7.72
N HIS A 192 -9.59 -14.95 -7.20
CA HIS A 192 -9.72 -16.32 -7.69
C HIS A 192 -10.23 -16.36 -9.14
N ALA A 193 -11.20 -15.50 -9.50
CA ALA A 193 -11.63 -15.39 -10.89
C ALA A 193 -10.51 -14.96 -11.84
N ARG A 194 -9.62 -14.07 -11.39
CA ARG A 194 -8.42 -13.64 -12.12
C ARG A 194 -7.41 -14.78 -12.25
N ALA A 195 -7.21 -15.57 -11.18
CA ALA A 195 -6.35 -16.74 -11.20
C ALA A 195 -6.81 -17.79 -12.22
N GLU A 196 -8.11 -18.14 -12.18
CA GLU A 196 -8.70 -19.07 -13.14
C GLU A 196 -8.59 -18.56 -14.60
N ASN A 197 -8.83 -17.26 -14.81
CA ASN A 197 -8.72 -16.64 -16.14
C ASN A 197 -7.27 -16.66 -16.65
N PHE A 198 -6.29 -16.47 -15.77
CA PHE A 198 -4.86 -16.56 -16.10
C PHE A 198 -4.46 -17.95 -16.57
N CYS A 199 -5.03 -19.00 -15.98
CA CYS A 199 -4.79 -20.42 -16.35
C CYS A 199 -5.52 -20.86 -17.63
N GLY A 200 -6.10 -19.93 -18.41
CA GLY A 200 -6.74 -20.22 -19.69
C GLY A 200 -8.26 -20.50 -19.61
N GLY A 201 -8.85 -20.34 -18.44
CA GLY A 201 -10.26 -20.55 -18.22
C GLY A 201 -11.11 -19.28 -18.36
N HIS A 202 -11.43 -18.79 -19.55
CA HIS A 202 -12.31 -17.60 -19.74
C HIS A 202 -13.69 -17.69 -19.06
N ARG A 203 -13.93 -18.71 -18.24
CA ARG A 203 -15.21 -19.00 -17.57
C ARG A 203 -15.61 -17.97 -16.51
N ARG A 204 -14.65 -17.16 -16.00
CA ARG A 204 -14.88 -16.23 -14.87
C ARG A 204 -14.83 -14.74 -15.24
N THR A 205 -14.82 -14.39 -16.51
CA THR A 205 -14.80 -12.98 -16.95
C THR A 205 -15.98 -12.17 -16.38
N ARG A 206 -17.17 -12.81 -16.24
CA ARG A 206 -18.33 -12.16 -15.60
C ARG A 206 -18.06 -11.81 -14.13
N THR A 207 -17.38 -12.67 -13.38
CA THR A 207 -17.01 -12.41 -11.98
C THR A 207 -15.96 -11.29 -11.87
N ILE A 208 -14.94 -11.31 -12.75
CA ILE A 208 -13.97 -10.21 -12.83
C ILE A 208 -14.68 -8.89 -13.11
N TRP A 209 -15.64 -8.89 -14.04
CA TRP A 209 -16.43 -7.70 -14.39
C TRP A 209 -17.35 -7.23 -13.26
N LYS A 210 -18.00 -8.17 -12.54
CA LYS A 210 -18.84 -7.88 -11.36
C LYS A 210 -18.06 -7.07 -10.32
N TYR A 211 -16.82 -7.45 -10.03
CA TYR A 211 -15.97 -6.83 -9.02
C TYR A 211 -14.93 -5.86 -9.58
N ARG A 212 -15.13 -5.38 -10.81
CA ARG A 212 -14.15 -4.47 -11.47
C ARG A 212 -13.82 -3.21 -10.69
N ASN A 213 -14.70 -2.75 -9.81
CA ASN A 213 -14.47 -1.56 -8.97
C ASN A 213 -13.28 -1.72 -8.02
N LEU A 214 -12.89 -2.96 -7.66
CA LEU A 214 -11.70 -3.25 -6.86
C LEU A 214 -10.40 -2.95 -7.60
N GLY A 215 -10.41 -3.01 -8.94
CA GLY A 215 -9.29 -2.67 -9.80
C GLY A 215 -9.73 -2.51 -11.26
N PRO A 216 -10.32 -1.35 -11.65
CA PRO A 216 -10.96 -1.21 -12.97
C PRO A 216 -9.99 -1.46 -14.12
N LEU A 217 -8.85 -0.77 -14.13
CA LEU A 217 -7.84 -0.92 -15.18
C LEU A 217 -7.22 -2.32 -15.22
N THR A 218 -7.03 -2.92 -14.04
CA THR A 218 -6.51 -4.29 -13.93
C THR A 218 -7.51 -5.29 -14.50
N SER A 219 -8.79 -5.15 -14.18
CA SER A 219 -9.84 -6.06 -14.66
C SER A 219 -9.97 -6.02 -16.19
N ILE A 220 -9.99 -4.82 -16.79
CA ILE A 220 -10.05 -4.66 -18.24
C ILE A 220 -8.80 -5.23 -18.90
N PHE A 221 -7.62 -4.89 -18.36
CA PHE A 221 -6.35 -5.38 -18.89
C PHE A 221 -6.28 -6.91 -18.87
N GLU A 222 -6.60 -7.55 -17.76
CA GLU A 222 -6.43 -9.00 -17.60
C GLU A 222 -7.44 -9.84 -18.39
N ILE A 223 -8.65 -9.35 -18.61
CA ILE A 223 -9.63 -10.02 -19.47
C ILE A 223 -9.06 -10.21 -20.89
N ILE A 224 -8.25 -9.27 -21.36
CA ILE A 224 -7.71 -9.28 -22.72
C ILE A 224 -6.26 -9.81 -22.75
N ALA A 225 -5.44 -9.33 -21.82
CA ALA A 225 -3.99 -9.49 -21.91
C ALA A 225 -3.49 -10.91 -21.70
N PHE A 226 -4.20 -11.73 -20.93
CA PHE A 226 -3.81 -13.12 -20.69
C PHE A 226 -3.90 -14.00 -21.93
N MET A 227 -4.70 -13.60 -22.93
CA MET A 227 -4.77 -14.26 -24.25
C MET A 227 -3.53 -14.06 -25.10
N PHE A 228 -2.75 -12.99 -24.87
CA PHE A 228 -1.61 -12.66 -25.70
C PHE A 228 -0.39 -13.54 -25.36
N PRO A 229 0.46 -13.83 -26.37
CA PRO A 229 1.80 -14.39 -26.12
C PRO A 229 2.59 -13.52 -25.16
N GLU A 230 3.52 -14.14 -24.42
CA GLU A 230 4.30 -13.46 -23.39
C GLU A 230 5.01 -12.20 -23.86
N LYS A 231 5.55 -12.20 -25.07
CA LYS A 231 6.22 -11.02 -25.67
C LYS A 231 5.30 -9.81 -25.75
N ILE A 232 4.05 -10.01 -26.19
CA ILE A 232 3.05 -8.93 -26.31
C ILE A 232 2.61 -8.47 -24.92
N PHE A 233 2.36 -9.43 -24.01
CA PHE A 233 2.01 -9.13 -22.63
C PHE A 233 3.08 -8.24 -21.97
N MET A 234 4.36 -8.61 -22.07
CA MET A 234 5.46 -7.84 -21.49
C MET A 234 5.68 -6.49 -22.16
N MET A 235 5.41 -6.37 -23.46
CA MET A 235 5.44 -5.07 -24.15
C MET A 235 4.41 -4.11 -23.50
N ILE A 236 3.19 -4.56 -23.24
CA ILE A 236 2.14 -3.74 -22.61
C ILE A 236 2.54 -3.38 -21.16
N ILE A 237 3.07 -4.32 -20.39
CA ILE A 237 3.57 -4.08 -19.02
C ILE A 237 4.67 -2.99 -19.03
N ASN A 238 5.60 -3.06 -19.96
CA ASN A 238 6.70 -2.10 -20.06
C ASN A 238 6.24 -0.69 -20.46
N ILE A 239 5.22 -0.59 -21.30
CA ILE A 239 4.57 0.71 -21.60
C ILE A 239 3.95 1.29 -20.33
N LYS A 240 3.22 0.47 -19.57
CA LYS A 240 2.56 0.91 -18.33
C LYS A 240 3.53 1.34 -17.22
N ARG A 241 4.75 0.82 -17.20
CA ARG A 241 5.81 1.25 -16.27
C ARG A 241 6.36 2.64 -16.56
N LYS A 242 6.26 3.10 -17.81
CA LYS A 242 6.79 4.39 -18.25
C LYS A 242 5.77 5.54 -18.12
N LEU A 243 4.49 5.19 -17.92
CA LEU A 243 3.37 6.13 -17.67
C LEU A 243 3.19 6.40 -16.17
#